data_c13d0394c76e93bd7f62c44462b28077
#
_entry.id   c13d0394c76e93bd7f62c44462b28077
#
_cell.length_a   1.000
_cell.length_b   1.000
_cell.length_c   1.000
_cell.angle_alpha   90.00
_cell.angle_beta   90.00
_cell.angle_gamma   90.00
#
_symmetry.space_group_name_H-M   'P 1'
#
loop_
_entity.id
_entity.type
_entity.pdbx_description
1 polymer ?
#
loop_
_entity_poly.entity_id
_entity_poly.type
_entity_poly.pdbx_seq_one_letter_code
_entity_poly.pdbx_strand_id
1 'polypeptide(L)'
;ANGPGLAVLVHRLGAGINFEDWKKARPGDFMKIFWTDRIGSRESGHLTVLVKDGGDQVTFWSSNIPDGYGARTVPKSRIRRVIFTRITRPERFNLAPSVGSHPWLSSLLRQEVGMKEVRRHSGMQNP
;
A
#
# COMPACT_ATOMS: atom_id res chain seq x y z
N ALA A 1 -1.65 2.65 9.32
CA ALA A 1 -2.65 1.63 9.08
C ALA A 1 -2.02 0.38 8.47
N ASN A 2 -2.45 -0.78 8.94
CA ASN A 2 -1.85 -2.05 8.55
C ASN A 2 -2.53 -2.70 7.34
N GLY A 3 -3.76 -2.31 7.03
CA GLY A 3 -4.52 -2.89 5.94
C GLY A 3 -4.29 -2.20 4.59
N PRO A 4 -5.04 -2.57 3.56
CA PRO A 4 -4.86 -2.06 2.19
C PRO A 4 -5.55 -0.72 1.92
N GLY A 5 -5.86 0.04 2.96
CA GLY A 5 -6.76 1.20 2.88
C GLY A 5 -6.38 2.26 1.85
N LEU A 6 -5.10 2.64 1.77
CA LEU A 6 -4.68 3.67 0.81
C LEU A 6 -4.91 3.21 -0.62
N ALA A 7 -4.53 1.98 -0.96
CA ALA A 7 -4.69 1.45 -2.32
C ALA A 7 -6.17 1.42 -2.73
N VAL A 8 -7.03 0.96 -1.83
CA VAL A 8 -8.47 0.89 -2.08
C VAL A 8 -9.07 2.28 -2.25
N LEU A 9 -8.71 3.22 -1.38
CA LEU A 9 -9.20 4.60 -1.46
C LEU A 9 -8.77 5.27 -2.76
N VAL A 10 -7.50 5.16 -3.12
CA VAL A 10 -6.95 5.74 -4.36
C VAL A 10 -7.69 5.21 -5.58
N HIS A 11 -7.95 3.90 -5.62
CA HIS A 11 -8.71 3.31 -6.72
C HIS A 11 -10.15 3.86 -6.77
N ARG A 12 -10.84 3.89 -5.65
CA ARG A 12 -12.23 4.37 -5.59
C ARG A 12 -12.37 5.84 -5.98
N LEU A 13 -11.39 6.64 -5.61
CA LEU A 13 -11.38 8.07 -5.97
C LEU A 13 -10.93 8.32 -7.42
N GLY A 14 -10.32 7.35 -8.07
CA GLY A 14 -9.66 7.58 -9.35
C GLY A 14 -8.44 8.50 -9.22
N ALA A 15 -7.78 8.49 -8.07
CA ALA A 15 -6.70 9.42 -7.74
C ALA A 15 -5.32 8.93 -8.16
N GLY A 16 -5.21 7.69 -8.61
CA GLY A 16 -3.93 7.10 -9.00
C GLY A 16 -4.04 5.66 -9.43
N ILE A 17 -2.91 4.98 -9.41
CA ILE A 17 -2.79 3.59 -9.82
C ILE A 17 -2.17 2.76 -8.70
N ASN A 18 -2.55 1.50 -8.66
CA ASN A 18 -1.98 0.49 -7.76
C ASN A 18 -1.39 -0.65 -8.59
N PHE A 19 -0.24 -1.16 -8.17
CA PHE A 19 0.42 -2.27 -8.86
C PHE A 19 1.34 -3.02 -7.89
N GLU A 20 1.73 -4.24 -8.28
CA GLU A 20 2.60 -5.10 -7.48
C GLU A 20 4.00 -5.28 -8.10
N ASP A 21 4.16 -4.91 -9.36
CA ASP A 21 5.39 -5.16 -10.12
C ASP A 21 6.51 -4.21 -9.69
N TRP A 22 7.57 -4.78 -9.12
CA TRP A 22 8.76 -4.03 -8.71
C TRP A 22 9.39 -3.25 -9.87
N LYS A 23 9.30 -3.77 -11.10
CA LYS A 23 9.88 -3.13 -12.29
C LYS A 23 9.21 -1.82 -12.65
N LYS A 24 7.97 -1.64 -12.24
CA LYS A 24 7.19 -0.42 -12.48
C LYS A 24 7.35 0.61 -11.38
N ALA A 25 7.88 0.21 -10.23
CA ALA A 25 7.99 1.07 -9.08
C ALA A 25 9.05 2.16 -9.31
N ARG A 26 8.76 3.36 -8.82
CA ARG A 26 9.65 4.54 -8.92
C ARG A 26 9.84 5.15 -7.54
N PRO A 27 11.01 5.75 -7.28
CA PRO A 27 11.19 6.56 -6.08
C PRO A 27 10.05 7.57 -5.91
N GLY A 28 9.52 7.68 -4.71
CA GLY A 28 8.37 8.52 -4.39
C GLY A 28 7.03 7.81 -4.41
N ASP A 29 6.93 6.61 -4.99
CA ASP A 29 5.71 5.81 -4.89
C ASP A 29 5.48 5.39 -3.44
N PHE A 30 4.23 5.36 -3.02
CA PHE A 30 3.88 4.69 -1.77
C PHE A 30 4.09 3.21 -1.93
N MET A 31 4.64 2.59 -0.90
CA MET A 31 4.91 1.16 -0.88
C MET A 31 4.33 0.57 0.39
N LYS A 32 3.24 -0.17 0.25
CA LYS A 32 2.65 -0.92 1.36
C LYS A 32 3.31 -2.28 1.43
N ILE A 33 4.00 -2.52 2.53
CA ILE A 33 4.70 -3.77 2.79
C ILE A 33 3.84 -4.67 3.67
N PHE A 34 3.74 -5.95 3.31
CA PHE A 34 3.17 -6.99 4.15
C PHE A 34 4.27 -8.01 4.45
N TRP A 35 4.55 -8.20 5.72
CA TRP A 35 5.60 -9.12 6.18
C TRP A 35 5.15 -10.58 6.16
N THR A 36 3.85 -10.82 6.12
CA THR A 36 3.20 -12.14 6.05
C THR A 36 2.16 -12.15 4.94
N ASP A 37 1.56 -13.33 4.68
CA ASP A 37 0.45 -13.45 3.73
C ASP A 37 -0.87 -12.89 4.25
N ARG A 38 -0.94 -12.55 5.52
CA ARG A 38 -2.15 -12.04 6.16
C ARG A 38 -2.24 -10.53 5.94
N ILE A 39 -3.39 -10.10 5.44
CA ILE A 39 -3.65 -8.70 5.07
C ILE A 39 -4.90 -8.24 5.81
N GLY A 40 -4.75 -7.30 6.73
CA GLY A 40 -5.85 -6.78 7.50
C GLY A 40 -5.39 -5.71 8.47
N SER A 41 -6.34 -5.10 9.18
CA SER A 41 -6.04 -3.98 10.08
C SER A 41 -5.22 -4.40 11.30
N ARG A 42 -5.26 -5.68 11.68
CA ARG A 42 -4.52 -6.22 12.84
C ARG A 42 -3.22 -6.90 12.46
N GLU A 43 -2.94 -7.01 11.17
CA GLU A 43 -1.78 -7.74 10.70
C GLU A 43 -0.58 -6.81 10.51
N SER A 44 0.60 -7.42 10.47
CA SER A 44 1.84 -6.68 10.24
C SER A 44 1.88 -6.15 8.81
N GLY A 45 1.60 -4.88 8.66
CA GLY A 45 1.72 -4.14 7.41
C GLY A 45 2.35 -2.80 7.69
N HIS A 46 3.00 -2.23 6.68
CA HIS A 46 3.74 -0.98 6.87
C HIS A 46 3.65 -0.11 5.62
N LEU A 47 3.07 1.07 5.78
CA LEU A 47 3.01 2.04 4.69
C LEU A 47 4.29 2.87 4.67
N THR A 48 4.96 2.85 3.54
CA THR A 48 6.25 3.50 3.33
C THR A 48 6.25 4.30 2.05
N VAL A 49 7.34 5.04 1.82
CA VAL A 49 7.61 5.69 0.54
C VAL A 49 8.89 5.10 -0.02
N LEU A 50 8.84 4.60 -1.24
CA LEU A 50 10.01 4.03 -1.91
C LEU A 50 11.06 5.12 -2.13
N VAL A 51 12.28 4.86 -1.69
CA VAL A 51 13.44 5.75 -1.91
C VAL A 51 14.31 5.17 -3.03
N LYS A 52 14.64 3.88 -2.96
CA LYS A 52 15.51 3.24 -3.93
C LYS A 52 15.26 1.75 -3.99
N ASP A 53 15.09 1.22 -5.21
CA ASP A 53 15.15 -0.21 -5.47
C ASP A 53 16.61 -0.57 -5.78
N GLY A 54 17.25 -1.29 -4.89
CA GLY A 54 18.63 -1.72 -5.00
C GLY A 54 18.82 -3.13 -5.57
N GLY A 55 17.79 -3.70 -6.16
CA GLY A 55 17.82 -5.08 -6.66
C GLY A 55 17.41 -6.07 -5.56
N ASP A 56 18.36 -6.65 -4.85
CA ASP A 56 18.08 -7.59 -3.76
C ASP A 56 17.59 -6.90 -2.49
N GLN A 57 17.87 -5.61 -2.36
CA GLN A 57 17.47 -4.81 -1.21
C GLN A 57 16.64 -3.62 -1.67
N VAL A 58 15.83 -3.09 -0.77
CA VAL A 58 15.04 -1.91 -1.02
C VAL A 58 15.20 -0.93 0.14
N THR A 59 15.32 0.35 -0.20
CA THR A 59 15.36 1.45 0.76
C THR A 59 14.04 2.21 0.70
N PHE A 60 13.44 2.43 1.85
CA PHE A 60 12.19 3.16 1.97
C PHE A 60 12.23 4.11 3.15
N TRP A 61 11.43 5.16 3.06
CA TRP A 61 11.21 6.09 4.15
C TRP A 61 9.98 5.69 4.93
N SER A 62 10.06 5.77 6.26
CA SER A 62 9.02 5.28 7.15
C SER A 62 8.98 6.10 8.43
N SER A 63 7.81 6.17 9.04
CA SER A 63 7.61 6.83 10.33
C SER A 63 7.64 5.86 11.51
N ASN A 64 7.76 4.54 11.28
CA ASN A 64 7.69 3.52 12.32
C ASN A 64 9.05 2.85 12.57
N ILE A 65 10.08 3.65 12.66
CA ILE A 65 11.39 3.19 13.12
C ILE A 65 11.57 3.56 14.60
N PRO A 66 12.46 2.88 15.35
CA PRO A 66 12.63 3.16 16.78
C PRO A 66 12.90 4.62 17.13
N ASP A 67 13.59 5.34 16.23
CA ASP A 67 13.94 6.75 16.42
C ASP A 67 12.96 7.73 15.75
N GLY A 68 11.78 7.25 15.29
CA GLY A 68 10.76 8.08 14.67
C GLY A 68 10.71 7.96 13.17
N TYR A 69 11.21 8.97 12.44
CA TYR A 69 11.17 9.01 10.99
C TYR A 69 12.54 8.75 10.40
N GLY A 70 12.58 8.12 9.23
CA GLY A 70 13.84 7.96 8.52
C GLY A 70 13.82 6.88 7.45
N ALA A 71 14.95 6.76 6.76
CA ALA A 71 15.15 5.73 5.77
C ALA A 71 15.59 4.41 6.40
N ARG A 72 15.10 3.32 5.83
CA ARG A 72 15.47 1.97 6.24
C ARG A 72 15.70 1.12 5.00
N THR A 73 16.71 0.26 5.05
CA THR A 73 17.01 -0.68 3.99
C THR A 73 16.77 -2.10 4.49
N VAL A 74 16.03 -2.89 3.73
CA VAL A 74 15.76 -4.29 4.06
C VAL A 74 15.97 -5.17 2.83
N PRO A 75 16.33 -6.45 3.00
CA PRO A 75 16.32 -7.41 1.91
C PRO A 75 14.88 -7.62 1.40
N LYS A 76 14.70 -7.65 0.08
CA LYS A 76 13.37 -7.94 -0.51
C LYS A 76 12.87 -9.32 -0.10
N SER A 77 13.76 -10.26 0.20
CA SER A 77 13.38 -11.62 0.67
C SER A 77 12.58 -11.62 1.97
N ARG A 78 12.65 -10.55 2.76
CA ARG A 78 11.83 -10.39 3.98
C ARG A 78 10.42 -9.90 3.70
N ILE A 79 10.18 -9.34 2.52
CA ILE A 79 8.88 -8.78 2.15
C ILE A 79 8.05 -9.89 1.52
N ARG A 80 6.93 -10.23 2.15
CA ARG A 80 6.07 -11.30 1.65
C ARG A 80 5.17 -10.81 0.52
N ARG A 81 4.62 -9.61 0.66
CA ARG A 81 3.74 -8.98 -0.33
C ARG A 81 4.02 -7.49 -0.37
N VAL A 82 3.77 -6.87 -1.50
CA VAL A 82 3.91 -5.42 -1.67
C VAL A 82 2.79 -4.89 -2.56
N ILE A 83 2.33 -3.70 -2.24
CA ILE A 83 1.43 -2.94 -3.12
C ILE A 83 2.05 -1.55 -3.27
N PHE A 84 2.32 -1.16 -4.51
CA PHE A 84 2.74 0.19 -4.83
C PHE A 84 1.51 1.02 -5.19
N THR A 85 1.51 2.28 -4.75
CA THR A 85 0.47 3.24 -5.08
C THR A 85 1.13 4.52 -5.57
N ARG A 86 0.73 4.97 -6.76
CA ARG A 86 1.18 6.24 -7.34
C ARG A 86 0.01 7.17 -7.50
N ILE A 87 0.11 8.33 -6.87
CA ILE A 87 -0.91 9.37 -6.98
C ILE A 87 -0.66 10.13 -8.28
N THR A 88 -1.62 10.07 -9.19
CA THR A 88 -1.55 10.75 -10.49
C THR A 88 -2.54 11.90 -10.61
N ARG A 89 -3.59 11.89 -9.78
CA ARG A 89 -4.65 12.91 -9.78
C ARG A 89 -4.99 13.30 -8.33
N PRO A 90 -4.10 14.05 -7.66
CA PRO A 90 -4.30 14.39 -6.24
C PRO A 90 -5.56 15.21 -5.97
N GLU A 91 -6.07 15.95 -6.95
CA GLU A 91 -7.32 16.71 -6.84
C GLU A 91 -8.54 15.83 -6.56
N ARG A 92 -8.46 14.55 -6.91
CA ARG A 92 -9.55 13.60 -6.65
C ARG A 92 -9.75 13.31 -5.17
N PHE A 93 -8.78 13.63 -4.32
CA PHE A 93 -8.94 13.47 -2.87
C PHE A 93 -10.03 14.38 -2.28
N ASN A 94 -10.49 15.39 -2.99
CA ASN A 94 -11.65 16.19 -2.58
C ASN A 94 -12.92 15.35 -2.44
N LEU A 95 -12.97 14.17 -3.06
CA LEU A 95 -14.09 13.23 -2.96
C LEU A 95 -13.97 12.25 -1.78
N ALA A 96 -12.85 12.28 -1.05
CA ALA A 96 -12.58 11.33 0.03
C ALA A 96 -13.67 11.27 1.12
N PRO A 97 -14.27 12.40 1.56
CA PRO A 97 -15.31 12.34 2.58
C PRO A 97 -16.50 11.46 2.24
N SER A 98 -16.90 11.40 0.96
CA SER A 98 -18.03 10.57 0.53
C SER A 98 -17.68 9.11 0.35
N VAL A 99 -16.42 8.81 0.02
CA VAL A 99 -15.94 7.43 -0.23
C VAL A 99 -15.36 6.81 1.04
N GLY A 100 -14.55 7.57 1.79
CA GLY A 100 -13.85 7.09 2.97
C GLY A 100 -14.77 6.68 4.12
N SER A 101 -16.00 7.20 4.16
CA SER A 101 -17.01 6.83 5.15
C SER A 101 -17.92 5.69 4.71
N HIS A 102 -17.70 5.14 3.53
CA HIS A 102 -18.56 4.08 3.01
C HIS A 102 -18.45 2.80 3.86
N PRO A 103 -19.58 2.16 4.24
CA PRO A 103 -19.54 1.00 5.14
C PRO A 103 -18.68 -0.16 4.65
N TRP A 104 -18.66 -0.43 3.34
CA TRP A 104 -17.85 -1.55 2.81
C TRP A 104 -16.35 -1.28 2.97
N LEU A 105 -15.89 -0.03 2.85
CA LEU A 105 -14.49 0.31 3.06
C LEU A 105 -14.10 0.09 4.52
N SER A 106 -14.95 0.54 5.45
CA SER A 106 -14.72 0.31 6.89
C SER A 106 -14.68 -1.18 7.22
N SER A 107 -15.57 -1.98 6.63
CA SER A 107 -15.59 -3.42 6.81
C SER A 107 -14.30 -4.07 6.28
N LEU A 108 -13.88 -3.69 5.06
CA LEU A 108 -12.67 -4.21 4.45
C LEU A 108 -11.42 -3.92 5.30
N LEU A 109 -11.36 -2.72 5.88
CA LEU A 109 -10.23 -2.32 6.72
C LEU A 109 -10.16 -3.05 8.05
N ARG A 110 -11.28 -3.58 8.54
CA ARG A 110 -11.35 -4.30 9.82
C ARG A 110 -11.18 -5.80 9.71
N GLN A 111 -11.27 -6.36 8.52
CA GLN A 111 -11.20 -7.79 8.29
C GLN A 111 -9.86 -8.19 7.70
N GLU A 112 -9.44 -9.40 7.98
CA GLU A 112 -8.37 -10.03 7.24
C GLU A 112 -8.91 -10.43 5.86
N VAL A 113 -8.18 -10.07 4.80
CA VAL A 113 -8.57 -10.35 3.42
C VAL A 113 -7.41 -10.97 2.66
N GLY A 114 -7.72 -11.75 1.63
CA GLY A 114 -6.71 -12.29 0.73
C GLY A 114 -6.34 -11.30 -0.38
N MET A 115 -5.23 -11.55 -1.07
CA MET A 115 -4.77 -10.70 -2.18
C MET A 115 -5.80 -10.60 -3.31
N LYS A 116 -6.58 -11.65 -3.54
CA LYS A 116 -7.65 -11.63 -4.56
C LYS A 116 -8.65 -10.50 -4.30
N GLU A 117 -9.10 -10.37 -3.05
CA GLU A 117 -10.01 -9.30 -2.66
C GLU A 117 -9.34 -7.92 -2.73
N VAL A 118 -8.10 -7.83 -2.28
CA VAL A 118 -7.34 -6.58 -2.34
C VAL A 118 -7.20 -6.12 -3.80
N ARG A 119 -6.84 -7.03 -4.70
CA ARG A 119 -6.71 -6.70 -6.13
C ARG A 119 -8.01 -6.22 -6.72
N ARG A 120 -9.12 -6.89 -6.38
CA ARG A 120 -10.45 -6.51 -6.86
C ARG A 120 -10.84 -5.08 -6.43
N HIS A 121 -10.59 -4.73 -5.17
CA HIS A 121 -10.97 -3.43 -4.64
C HIS A 121 -9.97 -2.31 -4.92
N SER A 122 -8.77 -2.63 -5.38
CA SER A 122 -7.71 -1.66 -5.68
C SER A 122 -7.39 -1.55 -7.17
N GLY A 123 -8.20 -2.15 -8.03
CA GLY A 123 -8.05 -2.03 -9.48
C GLY A 123 -6.88 -2.80 -10.07
N MET A 124 -6.33 -3.77 -9.33
CA MET A 124 -5.27 -4.63 -9.81
C MET A 124 -5.86 -5.94 -10.33
N GLN A 125 -5.28 -6.49 -11.40
CA GLN A 125 -5.73 -7.74 -11.96
C GLN A 125 -5.21 -8.93 -11.14
N ASN A 126 -6.05 -9.94 -11.00
CA ASN A 126 -5.59 -11.23 -10.49
C ASN A 126 -4.75 -11.93 -11.55
N PRO A 127 -3.62 -12.56 -11.14
CA PRO A 127 -2.80 -13.33 -12.07
C PRO A 127 -3.53 -14.55 -12.60
#